data_453784558fcdeb5ad32cd0222497b325
#
_entry.id   453784558fcdeb5ad32cd0222497b325
#
_cell.length_a   1.000
_cell.length_b   1.000
_cell.length_c   1.000
_cell.angle_alpha   90.00
_cell.angle_beta   90.00
_cell.angle_gamma   90.00
#
_symmetry.space_group_name_H-M   'P 1'
#
loop_
_entity.id
_entity.type
_entity.pdbx_description
1 polymer ?
#
loop_
_entity_poly.entity_id
_entity_poly.type
_entity_poly.pdbx_seq_one_letter_code
_entity_poly.pdbx_strand_id
1 'polypeptide(L)'
;LPGNGFDTYEEQDRVLMGLSGSVRSGVAVRILQQQGFAVAAAVVRLADTPEEHAAADAAKALAKKLDVECIALNAEALAGQDVETARFAALLTAADKLGIQYVASGHYARMETDTQGVSRLFPPESGAPDESDRLAALSPEVLARLILPLGDFAPEDVAEMAEDFKL
;
A
#
# COMPACT_ATOMS: atom_id res chain seq x y z
N LEU A 1 -2.19 -31.16 10.55
CA LEU A 1 -2.22 -30.83 10.75
C LEU A 1 -2.46 -30.36 10.73
N PRO A 2 -2.53 -30.45 10.68
CA PRO A 2 -2.69 -30.01 10.79
C PRO A 2 -3.00 -29.59 10.71
N GLY A 3 -3.30 -29.58 10.28
CA GLY A 3 -3.42 -29.36 10.47
C GLY A 3 -3.84 -28.88 10.34
N ASN A 4 -3.99 -29.07 10.05
CA ASN A 4 -4.18 -28.71 10.24
C ASN A 4 -4.47 -28.07 10.31
N GLY A 5 -4.83 -27.90 10.03
CA GLY A 5 -4.86 -27.47 10.11
C GLY A 5 -4.76 -26.78 9.99
N PHE A 6 -4.76 -26.80 9.89
CA PHE A 6 -4.11 -26.19 9.95
C PHE A 6 -3.21 -25.70 9.22
N ASP A 7 -3.16 -25.81 8.87
CA ASP A 7 -2.24 -25.61 7.83
C ASP A 7 -2.17 -24.23 7.30
N THR A 8 -3.21 -23.61 7.17
CA THR A 8 -3.36 -22.25 6.64
C THR A 8 -2.79 -21.20 7.55
N TYR A 9 -2.59 -21.51 8.78
CA TYR A 9 -1.98 -20.56 9.70
C TYR A 9 -0.49 -20.39 9.48
N GLU A 10 0.08 -21.25 8.70
CA GLU A 10 1.50 -21.21 8.44
C GLU A 10 1.90 -20.11 7.54
N GLU A 11 1.00 -19.73 6.63
CA GLU A 11 1.31 -18.74 5.62
C GLU A 11 0.28 -17.64 5.61
N GLN A 12 0.62 -16.53 6.25
CA GLN A 12 -0.15 -15.33 6.07
C GLN A 12 0.09 -14.81 4.65
N ASP A 13 -0.95 -14.28 4.03
CA ASP A 13 -0.78 -13.54 2.80
C ASP A 13 0.09 -12.32 3.10
N ARG A 14 1.01 -12.04 2.20
CA ARG A 14 1.96 -10.96 2.34
C ARG A 14 1.61 -9.82 1.40
N VAL A 15 1.85 -8.60 1.87
CA VAL A 15 1.60 -7.40 1.08
C VAL A 15 2.78 -6.44 1.24
N LEU A 16 3.17 -5.81 0.13
CA LEU A 16 4.16 -4.75 0.13
C LEU A 16 3.42 -3.42 0.05
N MET A 17 3.46 -2.67 1.13
CA MET A 17 2.77 -1.39 1.25
C MET A 17 3.67 -0.26 0.80
N GLY A 18 3.19 0.53 -0.15
CA GLY A 18 3.83 1.80 -0.49
C GLY A 18 3.57 2.79 0.64
N LEU A 19 4.58 3.02 1.46
CA LEU A 19 4.46 3.82 2.66
C LEU A 19 4.93 5.25 2.42
N SER A 20 4.18 6.20 2.95
CA SER A 20 4.64 7.58 3.06
C SER A 20 4.85 7.89 4.54
N GLY A 21 5.33 9.09 4.85
CA GLY A 21 5.44 9.52 6.25
C GLY A 21 4.11 9.96 6.85
N SER A 22 3.01 9.88 6.10
CA SER A 22 1.72 10.37 6.57
C SER A 22 1.06 9.40 7.54
N VAL A 23 0.30 9.96 8.48
CA VAL A 23 -0.48 9.19 9.45
C VAL A 23 -1.48 8.28 8.72
N ARG A 24 -2.07 8.77 7.63
CA ARG A 24 -3.02 7.99 6.84
C ARG A 24 -2.40 6.67 6.33
N SER A 25 -1.18 6.72 5.85
CA SER A 25 -0.52 5.49 5.38
C SER A 25 -0.26 4.53 6.54
N GLY A 26 0.02 5.05 7.73
CA GLY A 26 0.18 4.23 8.93
C GLY A 26 -1.11 3.52 9.33
N VAL A 27 -2.24 4.21 9.23
CA VAL A 27 -3.54 3.60 9.48
C VAL A 27 -3.80 2.47 8.48
N ALA A 28 -3.46 2.69 7.20
CA ALA A 28 -3.61 1.66 6.17
C ALA A 28 -2.84 0.40 6.52
N VAL A 29 -1.61 0.53 7.04
CA VAL A 29 -0.81 -0.62 7.48
C VAL A 29 -1.53 -1.37 8.60
N ARG A 30 -2.04 -0.65 9.60
CA ARG A 30 -2.75 -1.31 10.72
C ARG A 30 -3.99 -2.06 10.26
N ILE A 31 -4.75 -1.48 9.33
CA ILE A 31 -5.92 -2.15 8.77
C ILE A 31 -5.53 -3.43 8.06
N LEU A 32 -4.47 -3.40 7.25
CA LEU A 32 -3.98 -4.60 6.58
C LEU A 32 -3.58 -5.67 7.58
N GLN A 33 -2.91 -5.30 8.65
CA GLN A 33 -2.53 -6.23 9.72
C GLN A 33 -3.76 -6.84 10.38
N GLN A 34 -4.79 -6.04 10.64
CA GLN A 34 -6.04 -6.52 11.23
C GLN A 34 -6.80 -7.46 10.28
N GLN A 35 -6.59 -7.31 8.98
CA GLN A 35 -7.18 -8.20 7.99
C GLN A 35 -6.40 -9.50 7.82
N GLY A 36 -5.30 -9.64 8.53
CA GLY A 36 -4.52 -10.87 8.53
C GLY A 36 -3.28 -10.87 7.63
N PHE A 37 -2.94 -9.73 7.03
CA PHE A 37 -1.75 -9.67 6.18
C PHE A 37 -0.48 -9.52 6.99
N ALA A 38 0.58 -10.15 6.52
CA ALA A 38 1.93 -9.82 6.95
C ALA A 38 2.42 -8.67 6.07
N VAL A 39 2.66 -7.51 6.67
CA VAL A 39 2.97 -6.29 5.94
C VAL A 39 4.46 -6.00 5.96
N ALA A 40 5.04 -5.80 4.78
CA ALA A 40 6.33 -5.14 4.60
C ALA A 40 6.06 -3.81 3.91
N ALA A 41 6.91 -2.83 4.14
CA ALA A 41 6.74 -1.51 3.59
C ALA A 41 7.89 -1.14 2.66
N ALA A 42 7.61 -0.28 1.72
CA ALA A 42 8.62 0.31 0.85
C ALA A 42 8.29 1.78 0.63
N VAL A 43 9.32 2.61 0.58
CA VAL A 43 9.18 3.99 0.15
C VAL A 43 9.92 4.13 -1.17
N VAL A 44 9.26 4.72 -2.16
CA VAL A 44 9.81 4.87 -3.50
C VAL A 44 10.35 6.28 -3.66
N ARG A 45 11.62 6.39 -4.04
CA ARG A 45 12.28 7.66 -4.27
C ARG A 45 12.46 7.85 -5.77
N LEU A 46 11.87 8.90 -6.30
CA LEU A 46 11.90 9.21 -7.74
C LEU A 46 12.96 10.23 -8.12
N ALA A 47 13.62 10.84 -7.15
CA ALA A 47 14.67 11.83 -7.37
C ALA A 47 15.66 11.82 -6.22
N ASP A 48 16.86 12.34 -6.48
CA ASP A 48 17.89 12.48 -5.45
C ASP A 48 17.87 13.93 -4.94
N THR A 49 16.80 14.27 -4.24
CA THR A 49 16.58 15.61 -3.68
C THR A 49 16.45 15.54 -2.17
N PRO A 50 16.74 16.65 -1.45
CA PRO A 50 16.51 16.66 0.00
C PRO A 50 15.09 16.32 0.39
N GLU A 51 14.10 16.76 -0.40
CA GLU A 51 12.68 16.50 -0.13
C GLU A 51 12.38 15.00 -0.23
N GLU A 52 12.91 14.33 -1.27
CA GLU A 52 12.68 12.90 -1.44
C GLU A 52 13.40 12.08 -0.35
N HIS A 53 14.60 12.49 0.04
CA HIS A 53 15.30 11.84 1.13
C HIS A 53 14.59 12.04 2.47
N ALA A 54 14.06 13.23 2.72
CA ALA A 54 13.29 13.51 3.93
C ALA A 54 12.01 12.68 3.97
N ALA A 55 11.32 12.54 2.84
CA ALA A 55 10.13 11.72 2.74
C ALA A 55 10.45 10.24 3.02
N ALA A 56 11.58 9.76 2.51
CA ALA A 56 12.01 8.39 2.77
C ALA A 56 12.32 8.18 4.25
N ASP A 57 12.98 9.13 4.87
CA ASP A 57 13.31 9.05 6.31
C ASP A 57 12.04 9.06 7.15
N ALA A 58 11.05 9.88 6.80
CA ALA A 58 9.78 9.94 7.50
C ALA A 58 9.02 8.61 7.38
N ALA A 59 9.05 7.99 6.19
CA ALA A 59 8.41 6.70 5.99
C ALA A 59 9.08 5.61 6.82
N LYS A 60 10.41 5.61 6.86
CA LYS A 60 11.16 4.64 7.68
C LYS A 60 10.89 4.82 9.16
N ALA A 61 10.78 6.07 9.62
CA ALA A 61 10.45 6.35 11.02
C ALA A 61 9.05 5.84 11.37
N LEU A 62 8.09 6.04 10.49
CA LEU A 62 6.74 5.53 10.67
C LEU A 62 6.73 4.00 10.69
N ALA A 63 7.46 3.37 9.78
CA ALA A 63 7.55 1.91 9.72
C ALA A 63 8.11 1.34 11.03
N LYS A 64 9.11 1.99 11.60
CA LYS A 64 9.68 1.57 12.87
C LYS A 64 8.64 1.66 13.98
N LYS A 65 7.84 2.70 13.98
CA LYS A 65 6.75 2.87 14.95
C LYS A 65 5.68 1.79 14.79
N LEU A 66 5.45 1.33 13.56
CA LEU A 66 4.49 0.28 13.24
C LEU A 66 5.08 -1.12 13.40
N ASP A 67 6.36 -1.23 13.65
CA ASP A 67 7.09 -2.49 13.75
C ASP A 67 7.01 -3.30 12.45
N VAL A 68 7.21 -2.64 11.33
CA VAL A 68 7.30 -3.29 10.02
C VAL A 68 8.62 -2.93 9.36
N GLU A 69 9.14 -3.85 8.54
CA GLU A 69 10.32 -3.55 7.74
C GLU A 69 9.97 -2.54 6.66
N CYS A 70 10.89 -1.63 6.39
CA CYS A 70 10.72 -0.66 5.32
C CYS A 70 12.01 -0.56 4.51
N ILE A 71 11.88 -0.76 3.21
CA ILE A 71 12.99 -0.60 2.29
C ILE A 71 12.80 0.66 1.47
N ALA A 72 13.90 1.31 1.11
CA ALA A 72 13.88 2.45 0.22
C ALA A 72 14.22 1.96 -1.19
N LEU A 73 13.35 2.29 -2.13
CA LEU A 73 13.51 1.89 -3.53
C LEU A 73 13.96 3.11 -4.34
N ASN A 74 15.10 2.99 -5.02
CA ASN A 74 15.56 4.04 -5.92
C ASN A 74 14.92 3.82 -7.29
N ALA A 75 14.00 4.69 -7.64
CA ALA A 75 13.29 4.62 -8.92
C ALA A 75 13.58 5.87 -9.78
N GLU A 76 14.74 6.48 -9.63
CA GLU A 76 15.11 7.68 -10.38
C GLU A 76 15.06 7.46 -11.89
N ALA A 77 15.33 6.24 -12.34
CA ALA A 77 15.24 5.89 -13.75
C ALA A 77 13.82 6.01 -14.31
N LEU A 78 12.81 6.03 -13.44
CA LEU A 78 11.41 6.16 -13.84
C LEU A 78 10.91 7.60 -13.71
N ALA A 79 11.76 8.52 -13.33
CA ALA A 79 11.40 9.94 -13.24
C ALA A 79 10.95 10.44 -14.62
N GLY A 80 9.92 11.27 -14.65
CA GLY A 80 9.34 11.74 -15.89
C GLY A 80 8.08 10.99 -16.32
N GLN A 81 7.85 9.82 -15.74
CA GLN A 81 6.58 9.15 -15.90
C GLN A 81 5.55 9.71 -14.90
N ASP A 82 4.29 9.37 -15.09
CA ASP A 82 3.26 9.64 -14.09
C ASP A 82 3.74 9.10 -12.73
N VAL A 83 3.60 9.91 -11.68
CA VAL A 83 4.17 9.62 -10.36
C VAL A 83 3.65 8.28 -9.81
N GLU A 84 2.34 8.07 -9.86
CA GLU A 84 1.79 6.83 -9.32
C GLU A 84 2.17 5.63 -10.19
N THR A 85 2.20 5.79 -11.50
CA THR A 85 2.66 4.73 -12.40
C THR A 85 4.08 4.32 -12.06
N ALA A 86 4.97 5.28 -11.86
CA ALA A 86 6.37 5.02 -11.51
C ALA A 86 6.48 4.34 -10.14
N ARG A 87 5.75 4.83 -9.15
CA ARG A 87 5.76 4.26 -7.80
C ARG A 87 5.30 2.80 -7.80
N PHE A 88 4.17 2.52 -8.44
CA PHE A 88 3.65 1.16 -8.46
C PHE A 88 4.49 0.22 -9.31
N ALA A 89 5.11 0.71 -10.37
CA ALA A 89 6.06 -0.10 -11.14
C ALA A 89 7.23 -0.54 -10.25
N ALA A 90 7.78 0.38 -9.47
CA ALA A 90 8.86 0.06 -8.54
C ALA A 90 8.41 -0.91 -7.45
N LEU A 91 7.20 -0.69 -6.89
CA LEU A 91 6.65 -1.58 -5.86
C LEU A 91 6.44 -2.99 -6.40
N LEU A 92 5.90 -3.11 -7.60
CA LEU A 92 5.63 -4.42 -8.19
C LEU A 92 6.93 -5.17 -8.44
N THR A 93 7.92 -4.49 -8.97
CA THR A 93 9.25 -5.09 -9.18
C THR A 93 9.85 -5.58 -7.87
N ALA A 94 9.78 -4.78 -6.83
CA ALA A 94 10.29 -5.17 -5.51
C ALA A 94 9.48 -6.33 -4.92
N ALA A 95 8.17 -6.31 -5.05
CA ALA A 95 7.30 -7.39 -4.57
C ALA A 95 7.65 -8.71 -5.24
N ASP A 96 7.88 -8.68 -6.56
CA ASP A 96 8.27 -9.89 -7.29
C ASP A 96 9.60 -10.45 -6.80
N LYS A 97 10.58 -9.57 -6.55
CA LYS A 97 11.88 -10.00 -6.03
C LYS A 97 11.79 -10.58 -4.63
N LEU A 98 10.85 -10.08 -3.83
CA LEU A 98 10.66 -10.53 -2.45
C LEU A 98 9.69 -11.71 -2.36
N GLY A 99 9.08 -12.12 -3.47
CA GLY A 99 8.07 -13.17 -3.46
C GLY A 99 6.78 -12.76 -2.79
N ILE A 100 6.45 -11.47 -2.82
CA ILE A 100 5.23 -10.92 -2.23
C ILE A 100 4.17 -10.78 -3.33
N GLN A 101 2.99 -11.32 -3.08
CA GLN A 101 1.93 -11.37 -4.09
C GLN A 101 1.20 -10.03 -4.26
N TYR A 102 0.96 -9.31 -3.18
CA TYR A 102 0.11 -8.12 -3.20
C TYR A 102 0.89 -6.85 -2.97
N VAL A 103 0.43 -5.75 -3.59
CA VAL A 103 0.91 -4.40 -3.31
C VAL A 103 -0.26 -3.58 -2.79
N ALA A 104 0.01 -2.57 -1.99
CA ALA A 104 -1.04 -1.76 -1.39
C ALA A 104 -0.62 -0.30 -1.27
N SER A 105 -1.60 0.56 -1.14
CA SER A 105 -1.37 1.98 -0.87
C SER A 105 -2.50 2.53 -0.01
N GLY A 106 -2.30 3.73 0.52
CA GLY A 106 -3.28 4.42 1.36
C GLY A 106 -4.19 5.36 0.59
N HIS A 107 -4.46 5.09 -0.67
CA HIS A 107 -5.35 5.93 -1.47
C HIS A 107 -6.82 5.72 -1.12
N TYR A 108 -7.62 6.77 -1.24
CA TYR A 108 -9.06 6.69 -1.10
C TYR A 108 -9.68 6.30 -2.46
N ALA A 109 -9.74 5.02 -2.68
CA ALA A 109 -10.34 4.43 -3.86
C ALA A 109 -10.70 2.98 -3.53
N ARG A 110 -11.61 2.39 -4.30
CA ARG A 110 -12.02 0.99 -4.11
C ARG A 110 -11.60 0.14 -5.29
N MET A 111 -11.30 -1.08 -5.01
CA MET A 111 -10.99 -2.08 -6.03
C MET A 111 -12.04 -3.16 -5.98
N GLU A 112 -12.62 -3.50 -7.14
CA GLU A 112 -13.55 -4.61 -7.26
C GLU A 112 -13.11 -5.52 -8.37
N THR A 113 -13.20 -6.81 -8.13
CA THR A 113 -12.86 -7.84 -9.13
C THR A 113 -14.15 -8.52 -9.56
N ASP A 114 -14.40 -8.56 -10.85
CA ASP A 114 -15.63 -9.17 -11.39
C ASP A 114 -15.51 -10.69 -11.45
N THR A 115 -16.58 -11.35 -11.91
CA THR A 115 -16.64 -12.81 -11.99
C THR A 115 -15.64 -13.38 -12.99
N GLN A 116 -15.10 -12.56 -13.88
CA GLN A 116 -14.11 -12.98 -14.87
C GLN A 116 -12.69 -12.70 -14.42
N GLY A 117 -12.52 -12.20 -13.19
CA GLY A 117 -11.20 -11.91 -12.63
C GLY A 117 -10.63 -10.57 -13.06
N VAL A 118 -11.42 -9.68 -13.66
CA VAL A 118 -10.96 -8.35 -14.05
C VAL A 118 -11.15 -7.39 -12.90
N SER A 119 -10.06 -6.76 -12.49
CA SER A 119 -10.06 -5.78 -11.39
C SER A 119 -10.25 -4.37 -11.95
N ARG A 120 -11.12 -3.60 -11.30
CA ARG A 120 -11.43 -2.23 -11.69
C ARG A 120 -11.45 -1.30 -10.50
N LEU A 121 -11.08 -0.05 -10.76
CA LEU A 121 -11.08 1.01 -9.76
C LEU A 121 -12.44 1.70 -9.73
N PHE A 122 -12.87 2.03 -8.52
CA PHE A 122 -14.09 2.77 -8.27
C PHE A 122 -13.82 3.89 -7.27
N PRO A 123 -14.63 4.97 -7.31
CA PRO A 123 -14.54 6.00 -6.26
C PRO A 123 -14.88 5.41 -4.89
N PRO A 124 -14.40 6.03 -3.80
CA PRO A 124 -14.77 5.58 -2.47
C PRO A 124 -16.27 5.83 -2.22
N GLU A 125 -16.90 4.96 -1.43
CA GLU A 125 -18.30 5.13 -1.05
C GLU A 125 -18.47 5.95 0.22
N SER A 126 -17.38 6.21 0.91
CA SER A 126 -17.37 6.77 2.26
C SER A 126 -17.54 8.28 2.32
N GLY A 127 -17.59 8.96 1.18
CA GLY A 127 -17.56 10.41 1.13
C GLY A 127 -16.15 11.00 1.17
N ALA A 128 -15.12 10.17 1.18
CA ALA A 128 -13.74 10.62 1.08
C ALA A 128 -13.48 11.27 -0.27
N PRO A 129 -12.46 12.14 -0.38
CA PRO A 129 -12.04 12.64 -1.68
C PRO A 129 -11.72 11.49 -2.62
N ASP A 130 -12.20 11.55 -3.85
CA ASP A 130 -11.96 10.50 -4.83
C ASP A 130 -10.53 10.59 -5.35
N GLU A 131 -9.72 9.58 -5.06
CA GLU A 131 -8.36 9.48 -5.55
C GLU A 131 -8.19 8.43 -6.63
N SER A 132 -9.29 7.84 -7.11
CA SER A 132 -9.21 6.81 -8.15
C SER A 132 -8.59 7.34 -9.44
N ASP A 133 -8.75 8.62 -9.75
CA ASP A 133 -8.15 9.23 -10.94
C ASP A 133 -6.63 9.15 -10.90
N ARG A 134 -6.02 9.23 -9.73
CA ARG A 134 -4.57 9.12 -9.59
C ARG A 134 -4.05 7.75 -9.98
N LEU A 135 -4.90 6.74 -9.91
CA LEU A 135 -4.55 5.35 -10.17
C LEU A 135 -5.02 4.86 -11.53
N ALA A 136 -5.67 5.74 -12.31
CA ALA A 136 -6.31 5.36 -13.56
C ALA A 136 -5.33 4.87 -14.62
N ALA A 137 -4.07 5.28 -14.56
CA ALA A 137 -3.05 4.90 -15.54
C ALA A 137 -2.31 3.60 -15.17
N LEU A 138 -2.65 2.98 -14.03
CA LEU A 138 -1.97 1.75 -13.61
C LEU A 138 -2.28 0.60 -14.55
N SER A 139 -1.28 -0.26 -14.75
CA SER A 139 -1.44 -1.42 -15.63
C SER A 139 -2.40 -2.45 -15.04
N PRO A 140 -3.01 -3.29 -15.89
CA PRO A 140 -3.84 -4.38 -15.40
C PRO A 140 -3.10 -5.33 -14.44
N GLU A 141 -1.79 -5.51 -14.62
CA GLU A 141 -0.98 -6.34 -13.74
C GLU A 141 -0.94 -5.78 -12.32
N VAL A 142 -0.74 -4.47 -12.20
CA VAL A 142 -0.77 -3.81 -10.90
C VAL A 142 -2.17 -3.90 -10.30
N LEU A 143 -3.20 -3.57 -11.08
CA LEU A 143 -4.58 -3.58 -10.57
C LEU A 143 -4.99 -4.95 -10.05
N ALA A 144 -4.53 -6.02 -10.68
CA ALA A 144 -4.86 -7.39 -10.26
C ALA A 144 -4.26 -7.74 -8.89
N ARG A 145 -3.22 -7.02 -8.46
CA ARG A 145 -2.49 -7.31 -7.22
C ARG A 145 -2.63 -6.20 -6.18
N LEU A 146 -3.40 -5.15 -6.51
CA LEU A 146 -3.53 -3.97 -5.67
C LEU A 146 -4.59 -4.12 -4.59
N ILE A 147 -4.24 -3.76 -3.37
CA ILE A 147 -5.17 -3.71 -2.25
C ILE A 147 -5.23 -2.25 -1.77
N LEU A 148 -6.44 -1.75 -1.59
CA LEU A 148 -6.71 -0.39 -1.16
C LEU A 148 -7.50 -0.42 0.15
N PRO A 149 -6.80 -0.50 1.30
CA PRO A 149 -7.48 -0.72 2.57
C PRO A 149 -8.34 0.45 3.04
N LEU A 150 -8.13 1.66 2.52
CA LEU A 150 -8.88 2.84 2.97
C LEU A 150 -10.10 3.15 2.12
N GLY A 151 -10.41 2.36 1.12
CA GLY A 151 -11.52 2.64 0.22
C GLY A 151 -12.89 2.72 0.87
N ASP A 152 -13.07 2.06 2.00
CA ASP A 152 -14.34 2.01 2.72
C ASP A 152 -14.40 2.96 3.93
N PHE A 153 -13.35 3.76 4.14
CA PHE A 153 -13.25 4.62 5.32
C PHE A 153 -13.28 6.10 4.94
N ALA A 154 -14.02 6.89 5.71
CA ALA A 154 -14.01 8.33 5.58
C ALA A 154 -12.76 8.92 6.26
N PRO A 155 -12.31 10.12 5.87
CA PRO A 155 -11.18 10.76 6.54
C PRO A 155 -11.35 10.90 8.06
N GLU A 156 -12.58 11.13 8.53
CA GLU A 156 -12.88 11.22 9.97
C GLU A 156 -12.61 9.89 10.67
N ASP A 157 -12.96 8.78 10.01
CA ASP A 157 -12.71 7.44 10.55
C ASP A 157 -11.21 7.16 10.63
N VAL A 158 -10.49 7.58 9.60
CA VAL A 158 -9.03 7.40 9.56
C VAL A 158 -8.36 8.21 10.66
N ALA A 159 -8.81 9.44 10.90
CA ALA A 159 -8.28 10.28 11.97
C ALA A 159 -8.53 9.65 13.34
N GLU A 160 -9.71 9.10 13.56
CA GLU A 160 -10.06 8.43 14.80
C GLU A 160 -9.20 7.17 15.02
N MET A 161 -9.04 6.37 13.96
CA MET A 161 -8.18 5.19 14.03
C MET A 161 -6.73 5.55 14.30
N ALA A 162 -6.26 6.68 13.76
CA ALA A 162 -4.91 7.14 14.00
C ALA A 162 -4.68 7.44 15.48
N GLU A 163 -5.67 8.02 16.16
CA GLU A 163 -5.61 8.24 17.60
C GLU A 163 -5.58 6.92 18.36
N ASP A 164 -6.45 5.98 17.99
CA ASP A 164 -6.53 4.67 18.62
C ASP A 164 -5.23 3.89 18.47
N PHE A 165 -4.58 4.00 17.32
CA PHE A 165 -3.30 3.34 17.05
C PHE A 165 -2.10 4.15 17.58
N LYS A 166 -2.33 5.34 18.09
CA LYS A 166 -1.28 6.24 18.62
C LYS A 166 -0.26 6.64 17.55
N LEU A 167 -0.76 6.94 16.40
CA LEU A 167 0.09 7.38 15.27
C LEU A 167 0.22 8.90 15.16
#